data_dfaf1676b66d21a50db76a5aaac10bdd
#
_entry.id   dfaf1676b66d21a50db76a5aaac10bdd
#
_cell.length_a   1.000
_cell.length_b   1.000
_cell.length_c   1.000
_cell.angle_alpha   90.00
_cell.angle_beta   90.00
_cell.angle_gamma   90.00
#
_symmetry.space_group_name_H-M   'P 1'
#
loop_
_entity.id
_entity.type
_entity.pdbx_description
1 polymer ?
#
loop_
_entity_poly.entity_id
_entity_poly.type
_entity_poly.pdbx_seq_one_letter_code
_entity_poly.pdbx_strand_id
1 'polypeptide(L)'
;MYSRHTRAWRGNEFGIDMEAARDLAVNTWTRGRVTSDQLIAPPRRWCDLDYHTIENPHAHGTVEWVACRRGVGHGLTLGFDRILADGVEISNAPDRPDTVRPTLVSEPVFFPWVEAVALDAGDVITAEINGVLVREDYIWSWKTDVRTASGDAKASFNQSTFYGTPLSRAALQKRGSTYVPLLNEEGRMILFVLTLIADRQPAEQIARRLVSSLPTRFTKPEDALAFVGDILAQYA
;
A
#
# COMPACT_ATOMS: atom_id res chain seq x y z
N MET A 1 -16.34 5.41 6.80
CA MET A 1 -15.11 5.22 6.00
C MET A 1 -15.42 5.11 4.52
N TYR A 2 -16.12 4.08 4.07
CA TYR A 2 -16.47 3.86 2.66
C TYR A 2 -17.11 5.07 1.96
N SER A 3 -18.13 5.69 2.56
CA SER A 3 -18.78 6.88 1.99
C SER A 3 -17.84 8.07 1.84
N ARG A 4 -16.91 8.27 2.78
CA ARG A 4 -15.88 9.33 2.67
C ARG A 4 -14.92 9.06 1.50
N HIS A 5 -14.59 7.80 1.26
CA HIS A 5 -13.66 7.39 0.22
C HIS A 5 -14.28 7.41 -1.18
N THR A 6 -15.57 7.10 -1.30
CA THR A 6 -16.23 6.88 -2.61
C THR A 6 -17.27 7.95 -2.98
N ARG A 7 -17.84 8.69 -2.01
CA ARG A 7 -18.97 9.59 -2.24
C ARG A 7 -18.63 10.75 -3.17
N ALA A 8 -17.44 11.35 -3.01
CA ALA A 8 -17.01 12.48 -3.83
C ALA A 8 -16.95 12.15 -5.32
N TRP A 9 -16.83 10.87 -5.66
CA TRP A 9 -16.66 10.38 -7.02
C TRP A 9 -17.95 9.82 -7.65
N ARG A 10 -19.08 9.83 -6.91
CA ARG A 10 -20.39 9.31 -7.38
C ARG A 10 -21.30 10.40 -7.91
N GLY A 11 -20.98 11.64 -7.68
CA GLY A 11 -21.82 12.77 -8.01
C GLY A 11 -21.36 13.49 -9.27
N ASN A 12 -22.30 14.10 -9.94
CA ASN A 12 -22.07 15.06 -11.02
C ASN A 12 -22.33 16.49 -10.52
N GLU A 13 -21.91 16.79 -9.29
CA GLU A 13 -22.21 18.07 -8.60
C GLU A 13 -21.65 19.28 -9.36
N PHE A 14 -20.60 19.07 -10.17
CA PHE A 14 -19.96 20.13 -10.95
C PHE A 14 -20.16 19.98 -12.47
N GLY A 15 -21.07 19.13 -12.92
CA GLY A 15 -21.26 18.83 -14.34
C GLY A 15 -20.12 18.04 -14.99
N ILE A 16 -19.26 17.41 -14.18
CA ILE A 16 -18.12 16.62 -14.63
C ILE A 16 -18.37 15.15 -14.25
N ASP A 17 -18.26 14.27 -15.24
CA ASP A 17 -18.27 12.82 -14.98
C ASP A 17 -17.01 12.40 -14.24
N MET A 18 -17.19 11.93 -13.01
CA MET A 18 -16.12 11.48 -12.11
C MET A 18 -16.01 9.95 -12.00
N GLU A 19 -16.71 9.18 -12.82
CA GLU A 19 -16.73 7.71 -12.73
C GLU A 19 -15.33 7.10 -12.87
N ALA A 20 -14.52 7.62 -13.77
CA ALA A 20 -13.13 7.17 -13.91
C ALA A 20 -12.28 7.42 -12.64
N ALA A 21 -12.55 8.51 -11.92
CA ALA A 21 -11.88 8.78 -10.64
C ALA A 21 -12.39 7.85 -9.53
N ARG A 22 -13.67 7.45 -9.57
CA ARG A 22 -14.23 6.44 -8.66
C ARG A 22 -13.55 5.09 -8.85
N ASP A 23 -13.31 4.67 -10.10
CA ASP A 23 -12.61 3.42 -10.41
C ASP A 23 -11.18 3.41 -9.85
N LEU A 24 -10.49 4.54 -9.91
CA LEU A 24 -9.20 4.69 -9.23
C LEU A 24 -9.36 4.58 -7.70
N ALA A 25 -10.32 5.28 -7.13
CA ALA A 25 -10.52 5.34 -5.68
C ALA A 25 -10.86 3.97 -5.07
N VAL A 26 -11.72 3.17 -5.70
CA VAL A 26 -12.06 1.83 -5.20
C VAL A 26 -10.94 0.81 -5.35
N ASN A 27 -9.92 1.11 -6.13
CA ASN A 27 -8.70 0.32 -6.28
C ASN A 27 -7.55 0.83 -5.40
N THR A 28 -7.83 1.66 -4.40
CA THR A 28 -6.86 2.09 -3.38
C THR A 28 -7.34 1.68 -2.00
N TRP A 29 -6.41 1.55 -1.07
CA TRP A 29 -6.72 1.35 0.34
C TRP A 29 -6.61 2.66 1.12
N THR A 30 -7.25 2.72 2.26
CA THR A 30 -7.13 3.86 3.18
C THR A 30 -6.97 3.38 4.61
N ARG A 31 -6.36 4.17 5.47
CA ARG A 31 -6.33 3.89 6.89
C ARG A 31 -7.61 4.37 7.55
N GLY A 32 -8.05 3.66 8.55
CA GLY A 32 -9.19 4.10 9.33
C GLY A 32 -9.58 3.14 10.42
N ARG A 33 -10.02 3.71 11.53
CA ARG A 33 -10.47 2.94 12.68
C ARG A 33 -11.83 2.33 12.40
N VAL A 34 -11.92 1.04 12.63
CA VAL A 34 -13.15 0.25 12.65
C VAL A 34 -13.34 -0.28 14.08
N THR A 35 -14.55 -0.20 14.59
CA THR A 35 -14.92 -0.75 15.90
C THR A 35 -15.53 -2.13 15.73
N SER A 36 -15.50 -2.96 16.77
CA SER A 36 -15.99 -4.35 16.70
C SER A 36 -17.48 -4.44 16.35
N ASP A 37 -18.30 -3.47 16.76
CA ASP A 37 -19.72 -3.40 16.42
C ASP A 37 -19.97 -3.09 14.94
N GLN A 38 -18.99 -2.54 14.24
CA GLN A 38 -19.06 -2.30 12.79
C GLN A 38 -18.75 -3.55 11.97
N LEU A 39 -18.15 -4.57 12.56
CA LEU A 39 -17.86 -5.82 11.88
C LEU A 39 -19.14 -6.63 11.63
N ILE A 40 -19.28 -7.17 10.41
CA ILE A 40 -20.40 -8.04 10.03
C ILE A 40 -20.03 -9.51 10.22
N ALA A 41 -18.75 -9.82 10.24
CA ALA A 41 -18.22 -11.13 10.51
C ALA A 41 -17.03 -11.02 11.48
N PRO A 42 -16.73 -12.08 12.27
CA PRO A 42 -15.62 -12.07 13.19
C PRO A 42 -14.27 -12.02 12.44
N PRO A 43 -13.24 -11.39 13.03
CA PRO A 43 -11.91 -11.38 12.45
C PRO A 43 -11.36 -12.79 12.19
N ARG A 44 -10.61 -12.93 11.11
CA ARG A 44 -9.93 -14.16 10.72
C ARG A 44 -8.48 -13.86 10.40
N ARG A 45 -7.60 -14.79 10.74
CA ARG A 45 -6.20 -14.70 10.35
C ARG A 45 -6.08 -14.96 8.85
N TRP A 46 -5.38 -14.06 8.18
CA TRP A 46 -5.12 -14.13 6.75
C TRP A 46 -3.77 -14.77 6.43
N CYS A 47 -2.69 -14.30 7.08
CA CYS A 47 -1.37 -14.92 6.97
C CYS A 47 -0.55 -14.67 8.23
N ASP A 48 0.52 -15.44 8.39
CA ASP A 48 1.55 -15.26 9.40
C ASP A 48 2.88 -14.89 8.72
N LEU A 49 3.60 -13.93 9.31
CA LEU A 49 4.91 -13.51 8.85
C LEU A 49 5.89 -13.66 10.01
N ASP A 50 6.79 -14.63 9.92
CA ASP A 50 7.88 -14.81 10.87
C ASP A 50 9.13 -14.09 10.35
N TYR A 51 9.48 -12.97 10.98
CA TYR A 51 10.60 -12.14 10.58
C TYR A 51 11.99 -12.80 10.82
N HIS A 52 12.05 -13.91 11.54
CA HIS A 52 13.29 -14.67 11.74
C HIS A 52 13.57 -15.63 10.58
N THR A 53 12.52 -16.09 9.90
CA THR A 53 12.62 -17.14 8.86
C THR A 53 12.14 -16.70 7.49
N ILE A 54 11.57 -15.49 7.38
CA ILE A 54 11.01 -15.00 6.12
C ILE A 54 12.11 -14.77 5.08
N GLU A 55 12.03 -15.52 3.99
CA GLU A 55 12.90 -15.35 2.81
C GLU A 55 12.20 -14.54 1.71
N ASN A 56 10.87 -14.63 1.66
CA ASN A 56 10.05 -13.97 0.66
C ASN A 56 9.08 -12.98 1.32
N PRO A 57 9.19 -11.67 1.04
CA PRO A 57 8.32 -10.65 1.65
C PRO A 57 6.90 -10.64 1.07
N HIS A 58 6.58 -11.47 0.08
CA HIS A 58 5.24 -11.56 -0.47
C HIS A 58 4.31 -12.27 0.50
N ALA A 59 3.11 -11.74 0.64
CA ALA A 59 2.08 -12.32 1.49
C ALA A 59 0.83 -12.63 0.65
N HIS A 60 0.25 -13.82 0.84
CA HIS A 60 -0.96 -14.23 0.15
C HIS A 60 -1.78 -15.14 1.04
N GLY A 61 -3.08 -15.15 0.83
CA GLY A 61 -3.98 -16.06 1.53
C GLY A 61 -5.43 -15.85 1.12
N THR A 62 -6.21 -16.89 1.38
CA THR A 62 -7.65 -16.88 1.18
C THR A 62 -8.33 -17.00 2.53
N VAL A 63 -9.32 -16.16 2.76
CA VAL A 63 -10.11 -16.16 3.99
C VAL A 63 -11.58 -16.23 3.64
N GLU A 64 -12.32 -17.00 4.45
CA GLU A 64 -13.75 -17.14 4.35
C GLU A 64 -14.41 -16.67 5.64
N TRP A 65 -15.46 -15.88 5.52
CA TRP A 65 -16.30 -15.44 6.63
C TRP A 65 -17.76 -15.79 6.38
N VAL A 66 -18.46 -16.05 7.48
CA VAL A 66 -19.91 -16.12 7.48
C VAL A 66 -20.43 -14.86 8.18
N ALA A 67 -21.31 -14.12 7.53
CA ALA A 67 -21.93 -12.95 8.11
C ALA A 67 -22.75 -13.34 9.34
N CYS A 68 -22.46 -12.76 10.50
CA CYS A 68 -23.13 -13.09 11.76
C CYS A 68 -24.42 -12.28 11.98
N ARG A 69 -24.66 -11.26 11.16
CA ARG A 69 -25.83 -10.38 11.24
C ARG A 69 -26.15 -9.76 9.90
N ARG A 70 -27.37 -9.27 9.75
CA ARG A 70 -27.74 -8.46 8.61
C ARG A 70 -27.03 -7.10 8.65
N GLY A 71 -26.63 -6.61 7.48
CA GLY A 71 -26.00 -5.29 7.33
C GLY A 71 -25.63 -4.99 5.90
N VAL A 72 -24.82 -3.95 5.72
CA VAL A 72 -24.27 -3.57 4.42
C VAL A 72 -22.73 -3.69 4.49
N GLY A 73 -22.19 -4.62 3.73
CA GLY A 73 -20.75 -4.78 3.57
C GLY A 73 -20.20 -3.73 2.62
N HIS A 74 -19.07 -3.15 2.96
CA HIS A 74 -18.44 -2.07 2.21
C HIS A 74 -17.01 -2.37 1.76
N GLY A 75 -16.41 -3.45 2.28
CA GLY A 75 -15.03 -3.79 2.02
C GLY A 75 -14.43 -4.65 3.14
N LEU A 76 -13.14 -4.83 3.09
CA LEU A 76 -12.37 -5.62 4.05
C LEU A 76 -11.54 -4.68 4.92
N THR A 77 -11.35 -5.01 6.19
CA THR A 77 -10.38 -4.33 7.05
C THR A 77 -9.26 -5.30 7.41
N LEU A 78 -8.02 -4.86 7.25
CA LEU A 78 -6.82 -5.62 7.52
C LEU A 78 -6.07 -4.95 8.66
N GLY A 79 -5.95 -5.65 9.77
CA GLY A 79 -5.13 -5.29 10.91
C GLY A 79 -3.98 -6.27 11.09
N PHE A 80 -3.22 -6.10 12.15
CA PHE A 80 -2.16 -7.00 12.55
C PHE A 80 -2.16 -7.25 14.05
N ASP A 81 -1.75 -8.44 14.43
CA ASP A 81 -1.24 -8.79 15.75
C ASP A 81 0.27 -9.03 15.61
N ARG A 82 1.09 -8.41 16.43
CA ARG A 82 2.54 -8.49 16.33
C ARG A 82 3.13 -8.82 17.69
N ILE A 83 3.93 -9.87 17.73
CA ILE A 83 4.75 -10.26 18.88
C ILE A 83 6.13 -9.64 18.67
N LEU A 84 6.54 -8.74 19.55
CA LEU A 84 7.84 -8.05 19.48
C LEU A 84 8.91 -8.76 20.31
N ALA A 85 8.51 -9.36 21.44
CA ALA A 85 9.33 -10.13 22.35
C ALA A 85 8.40 -10.99 23.24
N ASP A 86 8.97 -11.88 24.06
CA ASP A 86 8.20 -12.67 25.01
C ASP A 86 7.35 -11.76 25.91
N GLY A 87 6.04 -11.94 25.87
CA GLY A 87 5.08 -11.16 26.65
C GLY A 87 4.85 -9.72 26.15
N VAL A 88 5.44 -9.32 25.01
CA VAL A 88 5.25 -7.98 24.42
C VAL A 88 4.52 -8.11 23.11
N GLU A 89 3.23 -7.82 23.13
CA GLU A 89 2.35 -7.85 21.95
C GLU A 89 1.83 -6.45 21.64
N ILE A 90 1.67 -6.15 20.36
CA ILE A 90 0.96 -4.98 19.87
C ILE A 90 -0.04 -5.39 18.80
N SER A 91 -1.19 -4.72 18.77
CA SER A 91 -2.26 -5.00 17.82
C SER A 91 -2.96 -3.71 17.40
N ASN A 92 -3.44 -3.66 16.17
CA ASN A 92 -4.41 -2.67 15.72
C ASN A 92 -5.76 -3.30 15.34
N ALA A 93 -5.95 -4.59 15.59
CA ALA A 93 -7.19 -5.28 15.32
C ALA A 93 -8.35 -4.72 16.18
N PRO A 94 -9.58 -4.57 15.61
CA PRO A 94 -10.68 -3.89 16.29
C PRO A 94 -11.26 -4.67 17.49
N ASP A 95 -11.03 -5.98 17.56
CA ASP A 95 -11.52 -6.89 18.60
C ASP A 95 -10.52 -7.07 19.76
N ARG A 96 -9.35 -6.48 19.70
CA ARG A 96 -8.34 -6.56 20.75
C ARG A 96 -8.55 -5.50 21.83
N PRO A 97 -8.24 -5.81 23.11
CA PRO A 97 -8.34 -4.85 24.20
C PRO A 97 -7.37 -3.67 24.01
N ASP A 98 -7.71 -2.52 24.56
CA ASP A 98 -6.90 -1.30 24.46
C ASP A 98 -5.50 -1.44 25.09
N THR A 99 -5.30 -2.39 25.99
CA THR A 99 -4.01 -2.67 26.62
C THR A 99 -2.92 -3.13 25.65
N VAL A 100 -3.31 -3.77 24.55
CA VAL A 100 -2.39 -4.20 23.46
C VAL A 100 -2.46 -3.30 22.22
N ARG A 101 -3.22 -2.19 22.32
CA ARG A 101 -3.42 -1.20 21.25
C ARG A 101 -2.80 0.14 21.62
N PRO A 102 -1.47 0.28 21.61
CA PRO A 102 -0.83 1.54 21.97
C PRO A 102 -1.22 2.64 20.98
N THR A 103 -1.32 3.88 21.45
CA THR A 103 -1.74 5.06 20.70
C THR A 103 -0.84 5.35 19.47
N LEU A 104 0.38 4.83 19.48
CA LEU A 104 1.38 5.00 18.42
C LEU A 104 1.26 3.95 17.30
N VAL A 105 0.35 2.98 17.43
CA VAL A 105 0.18 1.96 16.39
C VAL A 105 -0.68 2.50 15.26
N SER A 106 -0.24 2.24 14.05
CA SER A 106 -0.94 2.57 12.81
C SER A 106 -2.36 2.00 12.80
N GLU A 107 -3.34 2.77 12.32
CA GLU A 107 -4.71 2.29 12.15
C GLU A 107 -4.77 1.11 11.16
N PRO A 108 -5.79 0.23 11.28
CA PRO A 108 -6.06 -0.80 10.28
C PRO A 108 -6.22 -0.23 8.89
N VAL A 109 -5.93 -1.03 7.90
CA VAL A 109 -6.10 -0.70 6.48
C VAL A 109 -7.48 -1.16 6.03
N PHE A 110 -8.18 -0.32 5.29
CA PHE A 110 -9.47 -0.62 4.70
C PHE A 110 -9.35 -0.73 3.19
N PHE A 111 -9.74 -1.88 2.65
CA PHE A 111 -9.86 -2.19 1.23
C PHE A 111 -11.32 -2.09 0.83
N PRO A 112 -11.75 -1.03 0.13
CA PRO A 112 -13.15 -0.87 -0.25
C PRO A 112 -13.54 -1.91 -1.31
N TRP A 113 -14.79 -2.32 -1.31
CA TRP A 113 -15.38 -2.99 -2.47
C TRP A 113 -15.78 -1.96 -3.54
N VAL A 114 -15.96 -2.42 -4.76
CA VAL A 114 -16.42 -1.58 -5.89
C VAL A 114 -17.77 -0.96 -5.55
N GLU A 115 -18.66 -1.74 -4.93
CA GLU A 115 -19.95 -1.28 -4.45
C GLU A 115 -20.31 -1.90 -3.09
N ALA A 116 -21.27 -1.30 -2.42
CA ALA A 116 -21.78 -1.80 -1.17
C ALA A 116 -22.73 -2.99 -1.42
N VAL A 117 -22.59 -4.05 -0.61
CA VAL A 117 -23.37 -5.28 -0.74
C VAL A 117 -24.26 -5.47 0.46
N ALA A 118 -25.57 -5.65 0.23
CA ALA A 118 -26.49 -6.04 1.28
C ALA A 118 -26.19 -7.50 1.71
N LEU A 119 -25.94 -7.70 3.00
CA LEU A 119 -25.62 -8.99 3.58
C LEU A 119 -26.71 -9.40 4.57
N ASP A 120 -27.07 -10.67 4.55
CA ASP A 120 -27.92 -11.30 5.55
C ASP A 120 -27.06 -12.24 6.43
N ALA A 121 -27.55 -12.56 7.62
CA ALA A 121 -26.89 -13.55 8.47
C ALA A 121 -26.81 -14.90 7.73
N GLY A 122 -25.63 -15.51 7.73
CA GLY A 122 -25.37 -16.75 7.00
C GLY A 122 -24.76 -16.56 5.61
N ASP A 123 -24.76 -15.34 5.05
CA ASP A 123 -24.06 -15.08 3.79
C ASP A 123 -22.57 -15.35 3.93
N VAL A 124 -21.97 -15.89 2.88
CA VAL A 124 -20.56 -16.27 2.85
C VAL A 124 -19.77 -15.24 2.04
N ILE A 125 -18.71 -14.73 2.62
CA ILE A 125 -17.77 -13.82 1.99
C ILE A 125 -16.41 -14.55 1.89
N THR A 126 -15.91 -14.75 0.68
CA THR A 126 -14.57 -15.30 0.46
C THR A 126 -13.68 -14.21 -0.13
N ALA A 127 -12.50 -14.01 0.44
CA ALA A 127 -11.52 -13.07 -0.11
C ALA A 127 -10.16 -13.73 -0.28
N GLU A 128 -9.61 -13.63 -1.47
CA GLU A 128 -8.21 -13.88 -1.77
C GLU A 128 -7.48 -12.56 -1.75
N ILE A 129 -6.47 -12.44 -0.88
CA ILE A 129 -5.72 -11.19 -0.68
C ILE A 129 -4.25 -11.49 -0.94
N ASN A 130 -3.62 -10.65 -1.77
CA ASN A 130 -2.21 -10.76 -2.10
C ASN A 130 -1.52 -9.41 -1.89
N GLY A 131 -0.36 -9.44 -1.21
CA GLY A 131 0.56 -8.33 -1.07
C GLY A 131 1.90 -8.70 -1.71
N VAL A 132 2.22 -8.09 -2.84
CA VAL A 132 3.46 -8.36 -3.58
C VAL A 132 4.37 -7.16 -3.49
N LEU A 133 5.56 -7.33 -2.88
CA LEU A 133 6.56 -6.27 -2.83
C LEU A 133 7.19 -6.09 -4.22
N VAL A 134 7.10 -4.88 -4.74
CA VAL A 134 7.72 -4.48 -6.00
C VAL A 134 8.60 -3.27 -5.73
N ARG A 135 9.90 -3.46 -5.73
CA ARG A 135 10.90 -2.48 -5.27
C ARG A 135 10.68 -2.14 -3.78
N GLU A 136 10.21 -0.94 -3.46
CA GLU A 136 9.99 -0.45 -2.09
C GLU A 136 8.51 -0.42 -1.69
N ASP A 137 7.59 -0.71 -2.62
CA ASP A 137 6.15 -0.61 -2.41
C ASP A 137 5.44 -1.95 -2.56
N TYR A 138 4.38 -2.16 -1.79
CA TYR A 138 3.50 -3.29 -1.95
C TYR A 138 2.38 -3.00 -2.95
N ILE A 139 2.27 -3.84 -3.97
CA ILE A 139 1.08 -3.94 -4.80
C ILE A 139 0.13 -4.92 -4.11
N TRP A 140 -1.03 -4.42 -3.72
CA TRP A 140 -2.11 -5.22 -3.15
C TRP A 140 -3.12 -5.60 -4.22
N SER A 141 -3.60 -6.83 -4.17
CA SER A 141 -4.77 -7.27 -4.91
C SER A 141 -5.72 -8.04 -3.99
N TRP A 142 -7.01 -7.84 -4.20
CA TRP A 142 -8.05 -8.55 -3.45
C TRP A 142 -9.19 -8.93 -4.38
N LYS A 143 -9.46 -10.23 -4.40
CA LYS A 143 -10.64 -10.79 -5.06
C LYS A 143 -11.63 -11.16 -3.98
N THR A 144 -12.86 -10.67 -4.09
CA THR A 144 -13.92 -10.95 -3.13
C THR A 144 -15.12 -11.56 -3.85
N ASP A 145 -15.60 -12.69 -3.37
CA ASP A 145 -16.83 -13.32 -3.79
C ASP A 145 -17.81 -13.32 -2.62
N VAL A 146 -19.04 -12.89 -2.85
CA VAL A 146 -20.13 -12.89 -1.85
C VAL A 146 -21.25 -13.79 -2.35
N ARG A 147 -21.68 -14.73 -1.50
CA ARG A 147 -22.75 -15.68 -1.79
C ARG A 147 -23.79 -15.69 -0.68
N THR A 148 -25.02 -16.04 -1.05
CA THR A 148 -26.05 -16.32 -0.04
C THR A 148 -25.70 -17.58 0.76
N ALA A 149 -26.40 -17.79 1.88
CA ALA A 149 -26.32 -19.05 2.63
C ALA A 149 -26.70 -20.30 1.79
N SER A 150 -27.50 -20.12 0.72
CA SER A 150 -27.84 -21.18 -0.25
C SER A 150 -26.78 -21.39 -1.34
N GLY A 151 -25.76 -20.53 -1.39
CA GLY A 151 -24.67 -20.61 -2.38
C GLY A 151 -24.85 -19.76 -3.63
N ASP A 152 -25.96 -19.01 -3.76
CA ASP A 152 -26.20 -18.12 -4.89
C ASP A 152 -25.27 -16.92 -4.86
N ALA A 153 -24.74 -16.52 -6.01
CA ALA A 153 -23.83 -15.38 -6.09
C ALA A 153 -24.59 -14.06 -5.85
N LYS A 154 -24.07 -13.21 -4.94
CA LYS A 154 -24.56 -11.84 -4.69
C LYS A 154 -23.66 -10.79 -5.32
N ALA A 155 -22.35 -10.96 -5.23
CA ALA A 155 -21.37 -10.04 -5.81
C ALA A 155 -20.02 -10.73 -6.02
N SER A 156 -19.24 -10.21 -6.97
CA SER A 156 -17.86 -10.61 -7.19
C SER A 156 -17.02 -9.40 -7.61
N PHE A 157 -15.89 -9.18 -6.95
CA PHE A 157 -15.00 -8.05 -7.19
C PHE A 157 -13.57 -8.54 -7.39
N ASN A 158 -12.87 -7.92 -8.31
CA ASN A 158 -11.43 -8.16 -8.53
C ASN A 158 -10.74 -6.79 -8.60
N GLN A 159 -9.95 -6.47 -7.59
CA GLN A 159 -9.39 -5.14 -7.37
C GLN A 159 -7.89 -5.22 -7.11
N SER A 160 -7.19 -4.14 -7.43
CA SER A 160 -5.76 -4.03 -7.16
C SER A 160 -5.32 -2.57 -7.08
N THR A 161 -4.38 -2.28 -6.19
CA THR A 161 -3.73 -0.96 -6.12
C THR A 161 -2.97 -0.61 -7.41
N PHE A 162 -2.64 -1.61 -8.22
CA PHE A 162 -2.11 -1.37 -9.56
C PHE A 162 -3.09 -0.61 -10.45
N TYR A 163 -4.40 -0.89 -10.36
CA TYR A 163 -5.46 -0.19 -11.09
C TYR A 163 -5.80 1.17 -10.47
N GLY A 164 -5.49 1.36 -9.18
CA GLY A 164 -5.69 2.62 -8.45
C GLY A 164 -4.63 3.69 -8.75
N THR A 165 -3.59 3.36 -9.52
CA THR A 165 -2.52 4.30 -9.83
C THR A 165 -2.77 5.01 -11.16
N PRO A 166 -3.01 6.34 -11.17
CA PRO A 166 -3.23 7.06 -12.41
C PRO A 166 -1.94 7.10 -13.25
N LEU A 167 -2.04 6.66 -14.49
CA LEU A 167 -0.93 6.78 -15.45
C LEU A 167 -0.97 8.15 -16.10
N SER A 168 -0.03 9.02 -15.77
CA SER A 168 0.11 10.29 -16.45
C SER A 168 0.56 10.08 -17.90
N ARG A 169 0.13 11.00 -18.81
CA ARG A 169 0.57 10.99 -20.21
C ARG A 169 2.10 10.98 -20.33
N ALA A 170 2.78 11.73 -19.46
CA ALA A 170 4.25 11.77 -19.41
C ALA A 170 4.86 10.41 -19.01
N ALA A 171 4.24 9.70 -18.06
CA ALA A 171 4.68 8.36 -17.68
C ALA A 171 4.48 7.34 -18.79
N LEU A 172 3.36 7.44 -19.52
CA LEU A 172 3.09 6.59 -20.69
C LEU A 172 4.08 6.89 -21.85
N GLN A 173 4.36 8.16 -22.13
CA GLN A 173 5.34 8.57 -23.13
C GLN A 173 6.73 8.00 -22.84
N LYS A 174 7.16 8.00 -21.54
CA LYS A 174 8.44 7.40 -21.12
C LYS A 174 8.55 5.89 -21.36
N ARG A 175 7.42 5.20 -21.57
CA ARG A 175 7.38 3.76 -21.91
C ARG A 175 7.37 3.48 -23.41
N GLY A 176 7.24 4.50 -24.22
CA GLY A 176 7.27 4.37 -25.68
C GLY A 176 8.65 3.99 -26.20
N SER A 177 8.73 3.09 -27.17
CA SER A 177 9.99 2.64 -27.78
C SER A 177 10.77 3.76 -28.49
N THR A 178 10.11 4.84 -28.83
CA THR A 178 10.71 6.02 -29.49
C THR A 178 11.04 7.15 -28.50
N TYR A 179 10.80 6.94 -27.20
CA TYR A 179 11.11 7.95 -26.21
C TYR A 179 12.63 8.11 -26.04
N VAL A 180 13.10 9.33 -26.19
CA VAL A 180 14.50 9.69 -25.90
C VAL A 180 14.61 10.16 -24.45
N PRO A 181 15.19 9.37 -23.54
CA PRO A 181 15.29 9.73 -22.13
C PRO A 181 16.29 10.86 -21.92
N LEU A 182 15.92 11.81 -21.05
CA LEU A 182 16.83 12.83 -20.54
C LEU A 182 16.96 12.67 -19.03
N LEU A 183 18.19 12.77 -18.54
CA LEU A 183 18.44 12.75 -17.09
C LEU A 183 17.85 14.01 -16.46
N ASN A 184 17.05 13.81 -15.39
CA ASN A 184 16.67 14.88 -14.48
C ASN A 184 17.90 15.32 -13.65
N GLU A 185 17.70 16.28 -12.75
CA GLU A 185 18.77 16.79 -11.90
C GLU A 185 19.40 15.68 -11.02
N GLU A 186 18.54 14.87 -10.39
CA GLU A 186 18.95 13.75 -9.55
C GLU A 186 19.74 12.70 -10.34
N GLY A 187 19.26 12.30 -11.53
CA GLY A 187 19.95 11.37 -12.40
C GLY A 187 21.33 11.89 -12.85
N ARG A 188 21.48 13.21 -13.05
CA ARG A 188 22.77 13.82 -13.34
C ARG A 188 23.71 13.78 -12.14
N MET A 189 23.19 14.01 -10.92
CA MET A 189 23.98 13.89 -9.69
C MET A 189 24.47 12.44 -9.46
N ILE A 190 23.57 11.48 -9.62
CA ILE A 190 23.91 10.06 -9.51
C ILE A 190 25.00 9.69 -10.54
N LEU A 191 24.81 10.08 -11.79
CA LEU A 191 25.82 9.83 -12.85
C LEU A 191 27.16 10.45 -12.49
N PHE A 192 27.18 11.66 -11.96
CA PHE A 192 28.41 12.33 -11.52
C PHE A 192 29.12 11.53 -10.43
N VAL A 193 28.37 11.07 -9.41
CA VAL A 193 28.93 10.24 -8.33
C VAL A 193 29.45 8.91 -8.88
N LEU A 194 28.68 8.21 -9.70
CA LEU A 194 29.08 6.93 -10.31
C LEU A 194 30.35 7.07 -11.17
N THR A 195 30.51 8.19 -11.87
CA THR A 195 31.72 8.47 -12.63
C THR A 195 32.95 8.60 -11.72
N LEU A 196 32.80 9.30 -10.58
CA LEU A 196 33.91 9.45 -9.62
C LEU A 196 34.21 8.13 -8.87
N ILE A 197 33.21 7.28 -8.65
CA ILE A 197 33.43 5.92 -8.12
C ILE A 197 34.21 5.08 -9.13
N ALA A 198 33.85 5.14 -10.42
CA ALA A 198 34.58 4.45 -11.48
C ALA A 198 36.08 4.91 -11.57
N ASP A 199 36.32 6.19 -11.29
CA ASP A 199 37.65 6.77 -11.15
C ASP A 199 38.37 6.42 -9.81
N ARG A 200 37.76 5.53 -8.99
CA ARG A 200 38.29 5.06 -7.70
C ARG A 200 38.54 6.18 -6.70
N GLN A 201 37.75 7.23 -6.71
CA GLN A 201 37.90 8.32 -5.75
C GLN A 201 37.33 7.95 -4.39
N PRO A 202 37.98 8.33 -3.27
CA PRO A 202 37.42 8.12 -1.93
C PRO A 202 36.10 8.86 -1.73
N ALA A 203 35.17 8.28 -0.99
CA ALA A 203 33.81 8.83 -0.74
C ALA A 203 33.86 10.28 -0.24
N GLU A 204 34.78 10.62 0.65
CA GLU A 204 34.95 11.98 1.17
C GLU A 204 35.36 12.99 0.07
N GLN A 205 36.19 12.59 -0.88
CA GLN A 205 36.56 13.45 -2.02
C GLN A 205 35.38 13.64 -2.97
N ILE A 206 34.59 12.57 -3.19
CA ILE A 206 33.35 12.64 -4.00
C ILE A 206 32.37 13.62 -3.36
N ALA A 207 32.14 13.54 -2.04
CA ALA A 207 31.27 14.44 -1.31
C ALA A 207 31.72 15.89 -1.40
N ARG A 208 33.02 16.18 -1.24
CA ARG A 208 33.58 17.53 -1.39
C ARG A 208 33.36 18.10 -2.80
N ARG A 209 33.50 17.27 -3.83
CA ARG A 209 33.21 17.67 -5.22
C ARG A 209 31.74 17.95 -5.45
N LEU A 210 30.84 17.16 -4.84
CA LEU A 210 29.40 17.44 -4.88
C LEU A 210 29.03 18.80 -4.26
N VAL A 211 29.55 19.10 -3.08
CA VAL A 211 29.35 20.42 -2.42
C VAL A 211 29.83 21.55 -3.32
N SER A 212 31.02 21.39 -3.91
CA SER A 212 31.59 22.44 -4.78
C SER A 212 30.79 22.62 -6.08
N SER A 213 30.24 21.54 -6.64
CA SER A 213 29.51 21.56 -7.91
C SER A 213 28.04 21.95 -7.73
N LEU A 214 27.45 21.68 -6.55
CA LEU A 214 26.03 21.86 -6.25
C LEU A 214 25.81 22.55 -4.89
N PRO A 215 26.34 23.76 -4.66
CA PRO A 215 26.31 24.42 -3.35
C PRO A 215 24.90 24.78 -2.88
N THR A 216 23.94 24.91 -3.78
CA THR A 216 22.52 25.15 -3.44
C THR A 216 21.82 23.90 -2.93
N ARG A 217 22.28 22.71 -3.31
CA ARG A 217 21.68 21.43 -2.92
C ARG A 217 22.31 20.89 -1.64
N PHE A 218 23.63 20.98 -1.53
CA PHE A 218 24.40 20.47 -0.39
C PHE A 218 25.01 21.65 0.37
N THR A 219 24.32 22.11 1.38
CA THR A 219 24.78 23.22 2.24
C THR A 219 25.75 22.72 3.32
N LYS A 220 25.71 21.43 3.64
CA LYS A 220 26.58 20.78 4.62
C LYS A 220 27.32 19.61 3.98
N PRO A 221 28.64 19.44 4.24
CA PRO A 221 29.41 18.32 3.73
C PRO A 221 28.86 16.95 4.15
N GLU A 222 28.25 16.86 5.34
CA GLU A 222 27.67 15.65 5.88
C GLU A 222 26.48 15.15 5.02
N ASP A 223 25.66 16.05 4.50
CA ASP A 223 24.51 15.70 3.63
C ASP A 223 25.01 15.13 2.29
N ALA A 224 26.09 15.70 1.74
CA ALA A 224 26.71 15.17 0.53
C ALA A 224 27.37 13.79 0.77
N LEU A 225 27.98 13.60 1.94
CA LEU A 225 28.58 12.31 2.29
C LEU A 225 27.53 11.23 2.50
N ALA A 226 26.39 11.56 3.13
CA ALA A 226 25.27 10.65 3.28
C ALA A 226 24.72 10.24 1.91
N PHE A 227 24.50 11.20 1.00
CA PHE A 227 24.05 10.92 -0.37
C PHE A 227 25.02 10.00 -1.15
N VAL A 228 26.32 10.22 -1.00
CA VAL A 228 27.35 9.33 -1.58
C VAL A 228 27.28 7.94 -0.96
N GLY A 229 27.06 7.85 0.36
CA GLY A 229 26.93 6.59 1.07
C GLY A 229 25.75 5.76 0.57
N ASP A 230 24.60 6.39 0.33
CA ASP A 230 23.40 5.73 -0.23
C ASP A 230 23.68 5.16 -1.64
N ILE A 231 24.39 5.91 -2.48
CA ILE A 231 24.78 5.43 -3.82
C ILE A 231 25.78 4.28 -3.73
N LEU A 232 26.75 4.36 -2.82
CA LEU A 232 27.72 3.27 -2.62
C LEU A 232 27.02 1.99 -2.14
N ALA A 233 26.07 2.10 -1.22
CA ALA A 233 25.29 0.96 -0.74
C ALA A 233 24.45 0.28 -1.84
N GLN A 234 24.05 1.04 -2.86
CA GLN A 234 23.23 0.52 -3.95
C GLN A 234 24.05 -0.01 -5.14
N TYR A 235 25.23 0.53 -5.41
CA TYR A 235 25.95 0.31 -6.67
C TYR A 235 27.42 -0.15 -6.50
N ALA A 236 27.96 -0.18 -5.31
CA ALA A 236 29.34 -0.57 -5.04
C ALA A 236 29.45 -1.59 -3.92
#